data_3dcddf5135ef397119bad34d997fd201
#
_entry.id   3dcddf5135ef397119bad34d997fd201
#
_cell.length_a   1.000
_cell.length_b   1.000
_cell.length_c   1.000
_cell.angle_alpha   90.00
_cell.angle_beta   90.00
_cell.angle_gamma   90.00
#
_symmetry.space_group_name_H-M   'P 1'
#
loop_
_entity.id
_entity.type
_entity.pdbx_description
1 polymer ?
#
loop_
_entity_poly.entity_id
_entity_poly.type
_entity_poly.pdbx_seq_one_letter_code
_entity_poly.pdbx_strand_id
1 'polypeptide(L)'
;MLPIRFLAMTQKTSGSAKATSIETNDIAPIPAGERHGKAWHLFTVWSSPNLEFATIFIGALAVFAGLNVWQAIIAVALGNALAAVTHGWFSSWGPRHGVPQMVISRSAFGLRGNILPSATSTLVAGIGWFAVNTTSGAFALTTLTNLPVAASVTIIILVQVVAAFIGHNFIQKFERYAFFYLAVVFAIVAVVIISQGSYDVSPATDFKWGAFSVGVALAYGYTQGWTPFAADFTRYLPATTSPRAVGLAAGLGNFTATTLLMSVGAIAWSGVVGEGLPTTAFASALPSWLAILTLVGIAVGSVSANVLNIYSGTMSFIAAGVKLGFKTRRAIMVVIAGVVGGGISYFAVEDNFRFIFELFLLTVGYWLAPWVAILVVDRVLRKGQDIDKLITEGAKHSSIGGPIAFVVSAAVSISLFAKAEMPTVQFYGALTGPGADNGDWTALTGFIMAAFIYFVIYKVTNKK
;
A
#
# COMPACT_ATOMS: atom_id res chain seq x y z
N MET A 1 -48.83 -2.14 -0.84
CA MET A 1 -48.06 -2.54 0.34
C MET A 1 -47.97 -4.06 0.36
N LEU A 2 -46.85 -4.64 -0.03
CA LEU A 2 -46.59 -6.07 0.02
C LEU A 2 -45.38 -6.26 0.96
N PRO A 3 -45.43 -7.14 1.94
CA PRO A 3 -44.34 -7.34 2.87
C PRO A 3 -43.23 -8.20 2.24
N ILE A 4 -42.01 -7.69 2.25
CA ILE A 4 -40.80 -8.43 1.85
C ILE A 4 -40.49 -9.46 2.94
N ARG A 5 -40.74 -10.73 2.64
CA ARG A 5 -40.32 -11.87 3.44
C ARG A 5 -38.79 -11.99 3.38
N PHE A 6 -38.12 -11.83 4.52
CA PHE A 6 -36.75 -12.28 4.75
C PHE A 6 -36.71 -13.80 4.67
N LEU A 7 -36.09 -14.34 3.62
CA LEU A 7 -35.69 -15.74 3.54
C LEU A 7 -34.52 -15.94 4.54
N ALA A 8 -34.80 -16.62 5.64
CA ALA A 8 -33.79 -17.17 6.53
C ALA A 8 -33.00 -18.23 5.76
N MET A 9 -31.76 -17.90 5.39
CA MET A 9 -30.81 -18.90 4.90
C MET A 9 -30.37 -19.77 6.08
N THR A 10 -30.79 -21.01 6.05
CA THR A 10 -30.37 -22.10 6.95
C THR A 10 -28.83 -22.19 7.01
N GLN A 11 -28.31 -22.10 8.22
CA GLN A 11 -26.91 -22.41 8.55
C GLN A 11 -26.57 -23.82 8.06
N LYS A 12 -25.66 -23.91 7.10
CA LYS A 12 -24.92 -25.14 6.81
C LYS A 12 -23.76 -25.25 7.80
N THR A 13 -23.83 -26.30 8.62
CA THR A 13 -22.83 -26.72 9.60
C THR A 13 -21.43 -26.88 8.99
N SER A 14 -20.44 -26.54 9.81
CA SER A 14 -19.00 -26.57 9.64
C SER A 14 -18.47 -27.84 8.96
N GLY A 15 -18.08 -27.70 7.70
CA GLY A 15 -17.09 -28.56 7.09
C GLY A 15 -15.82 -27.73 6.89
N SER A 16 -14.65 -28.31 7.14
CA SER A 16 -13.37 -27.65 6.90
C SER A 16 -13.36 -27.08 5.48
N ALA A 17 -13.25 -25.74 5.36
CA ALA A 17 -13.25 -25.08 4.07
C ALA A 17 -12.13 -25.63 3.20
N LYS A 18 -12.49 -26.26 2.06
CA LYS A 18 -11.50 -26.75 1.09
C LYS A 18 -10.66 -25.57 0.59
N ALA A 19 -9.36 -25.78 0.41
CA ALA A 19 -8.40 -24.76 -0.04
C ALA A 19 -8.77 -24.02 -1.34
N THR A 20 -9.83 -24.47 -2.04
CA THR A 20 -10.35 -23.93 -3.30
C THR A 20 -11.73 -23.25 -3.14
N SER A 21 -12.26 -23.08 -1.92
CA SER A 21 -13.54 -22.41 -1.74
C SER A 21 -13.40 -20.90 -1.96
N ILE A 22 -14.25 -20.36 -2.86
CA ILE A 22 -14.34 -18.91 -3.10
C ILE A 22 -14.89 -18.26 -1.84
N GLU A 23 -14.22 -17.22 -1.34
CA GLU A 23 -14.69 -16.43 -0.21
C GLU A 23 -16.04 -15.78 -0.51
N THR A 24 -16.99 -15.89 0.41
CA THR A 24 -18.37 -15.38 0.26
C THR A 24 -18.71 -14.28 1.26
N ASN A 25 -17.80 -13.94 2.20
CA ASN A 25 -18.13 -13.04 3.31
C ASN A 25 -18.18 -11.55 2.92
N ASP A 26 -17.70 -11.21 1.72
CA ASP A 26 -17.79 -9.84 1.21
C ASP A 26 -17.23 -8.81 2.24
N ILE A 27 -17.91 -7.66 2.41
CA ILE A 27 -17.59 -6.66 3.44
C ILE A 27 -18.38 -6.84 4.75
N ALA A 28 -19.19 -7.88 4.83
CA ALA A 28 -19.94 -8.20 6.05
C ALA A 28 -19.00 -8.64 7.19
N PRO A 29 -19.42 -8.50 8.46
CA PRO A 29 -18.65 -9.01 9.57
C PRO A 29 -18.41 -10.53 9.45
N ILE A 30 -17.16 -10.96 9.62
CA ILE A 30 -16.80 -12.38 9.64
C ILE A 30 -17.46 -13.05 10.83
N PRO A 31 -18.25 -14.12 10.64
CA PRO A 31 -18.87 -14.86 11.73
C PRO A 31 -17.82 -15.40 12.72
N ALA A 32 -18.17 -15.41 14.02
CA ALA A 32 -17.23 -15.83 15.06
C ALA A 32 -16.66 -17.26 14.84
N GLY A 33 -17.47 -18.18 14.31
CA GLY A 33 -17.05 -19.55 14.00
C GLY A 33 -16.10 -19.70 12.81
N GLU A 34 -15.95 -18.66 11.98
CA GLU A 34 -15.05 -18.63 10.86
C GLU A 34 -13.74 -17.89 11.17
N ARG A 35 -13.64 -17.25 12.34
CA ARG A 35 -12.46 -16.51 12.76
C ARG A 35 -11.38 -17.44 13.26
N HIS A 36 -10.17 -17.31 12.73
CA HIS A 36 -9.04 -18.19 13.00
C HIS A 36 -7.71 -17.48 12.84
N GLY A 37 -6.61 -18.14 13.20
CA GLY A 37 -5.25 -17.62 13.02
C GLY A 37 -4.67 -17.05 14.32
N LYS A 38 -3.42 -16.60 14.22
CA LYS A 38 -2.63 -16.04 15.32
C LYS A 38 -2.02 -14.70 14.90
N ALA A 39 -1.89 -13.76 15.82
CA ALA A 39 -1.37 -12.42 15.55
C ALA A 39 0.01 -12.43 14.86
N TRP A 40 0.91 -13.31 15.26
CA TRP A 40 2.27 -13.35 14.71
C TRP A 40 2.33 -13.68 13.20
N HIS A 41 1.29 -14.36 12.64
CA HIS A 41 1.21 -14.58 11.19
C HIS A 41 1.13 -13.27 10.40
N LEU A 42 0.67 -12.20 11.03
CA LEU A 42 0.57 -10.89 10.38
C LEU A 42 1.96 -10.31 10.04
N PHE A 43 3.00 -10.71 10.76
CA PHE A 43 4.36 -10.32 10.38
C PHE A 43 4.69 -10.81 8.97
N THR A 44 4.44 -12.08 8.66
CA THR A 44 4.69 -12.63 7.33
C THR A 44 3.73 -12.08 6.28
N VAL A 45 2.45 -11.89 6.62
CA VAL A 45 1.45 -11.33 5.71
C VAL A 45 1.85 -9.93 5.23
N TRP A 46 2.40 -9.09 6.12
CA TRP A 46 2.78 -7.72 5.78
C TRP A 46 4.25 -7.58 5.37
N SER A 47 5.10 -8.58 5.61
CA SER A 47 6.46 -8.60 5.06
C SER A 47 6.48 -9.08 3.61
N SER A 48 5.72 -10.13 3.29
CA SER A 48 5.77 -10.81 1.98
C SER A 48 5.58 -9.87 0.78
N PRO A 49 4.52 -9.06 0.70
CA PRO A 49 4.28 -8.20 -0.45
C PRO A 49 5.26 -7.03 -0.58
N ASN A 50 6.06 -6.79 0.45
CA ASN A 50 7.10 -5.76 0.45
C ASN A 50 8.48 -6.33 0.08
N LEU A 51 8.63 -7.66 -0.01
CA LEU A 51 9.83 -8.32 -0.47
C LEU A 51 9.85 -8.33 -2.00
N GLU A 52 10.01 -7.16 -2.59
CA GLU A 52 9.97 -6.95 -4.02
C GLU A 52 10.91 -5.81 -4.47
N PHE A 53 11.09 -5.69 -5.79
CA PHE A 53 12.02 -4.73 -6.36
C PHE A 53 11.57 -3.27 -6.20
N ALA A 54 10.26 -2.98 -6.30
CA ALA A 54 9.77 -1.63 -6.12
C ALA A 54 10.16 -1.06 -4.74
N THR A 55 10.17 -1.91 -3.70
CA THR A 55 10.65 -1.54 -2.36
C THR A 55 12.15 -1.16 -2.40
N ILE A 56 12.99 -1.96 -3.05
CA ILE A 56 14.42 -1.65 -3.20
C ILE A 56 14.60 -0.33 -3.94
N PHE A 57 13.86 -0.12 -5.02
CA PHE A 57 14.02 1.04 -5.88
C PHE A 57 13.63 2.37 -5.21
N ILE A 58 12.78 2.35 -4.18
CA ILE A 58 12.50 3.56 -3.38
C ILE A 58 13.77 4.06 -2.65
N GLY A 59 14.62 3.16 -2.19
CA GLY A 59 15.91 3.56 -1.65
C GLY A 59 16.78 4.29 -2.68
N ALA A 60 16.76 3.83 -3.94
CA ALA A 60 17.40 4.54 -5.05
C ALA A 60 16.78 5.93 -5.28
N LEU A 61 15.43 6.05 -5.24
CA LEU A 61 14.75 7.34 -5.41
C LEU A 61 15.19 8.35 -4.34
N ALA A 62 15.40 7.92 -3.10
CA ALA A 62 15.91 8.79 -2.04
C ALA A 62 17.33 9.30 -2.35
N VAL A 63 18.20 8.45 -2.92
CA VAL A 63 19.54 8.87 -3.38
C VAL A 63 19.43 9.82 -4.58
N PHE A 64 18.54 9.53 -5.52
CA PHE A 64 18.30 10.39 -6.69
C PHE A 64 17.70 11.76 -6.30
N ALA A 65 17.02 11.85 -5.18
CA ALA A 65 16.57 13.14 -4.62
C ALA A 65 17.73 14.01 -4.11
N GLY A 66 18.95 13.48 -4.06
CA GLY A 66 20.17 14.18 -3.65
C GLY A 66 20.64 13.85 -2.23
N LEU A 67 20.19 12.76 -1.65
CA LEU A 67 20.65 12.28 -0.35
C LEU A 67 21.86 11.37 -0.49
N ASN A 68 22.82 11.49 0.45
CA ASN A 68 23.83 10.45 0.59
C ASN A 68 23.22 9.18 1.18
N VAL A 69 23.99 8.08 1.19
CA VAL A 69 23.50 6.76 1.62
C VAL A 69 22.89 6.77 3.04
N TRP A 70 23.54 7.44 4.00
CA TRP A 70 23.07 7.48 5.38
C TRP A 70 21.83 8.36 5.56
N GLN A 71 21.80 9.50 4.88
CA GLN A 71 20.63 10.37 4.84
C GLN A 71 19.42 9.64 4.21
N ALA A 72 19.66 8.91 3.11
CA ALA A 72 18.61 8.11 2.45
C ALA A 72 18.08 7.00 3.39
N ILE A 73 18.97 6.24 4.04
CA ILE A 73 18.57 5.20 5.00
C ILE A 73 17.75 5.79 6.16
N ILE A 74 18.18 6.92 6.73
CA ILE A 74 17.45 7.55 7.82
C ILE A 74 16.09 8.09 7.34
N ALA A 75 16.05 8.70 6.16
CA ALA A 75 14.80 9.22 5.58
C ALA A 75 13.79 8.11 5.33
N VAL A 76 14.20 7.00 4.70
CA VAL A 76 13.28 5.88 4.45
C VAL A 76 12.86 5.18 5.73
N ALA A 77 13.76 5.03 6.71
CA ALA A 77 13.42 4.45 8.00
C ALA A 77 12.39 5.31 8.76
N LEU A 78 12.53 6.63 8.73
CA LEU A 78 11.58 7.56 9.34
C LEU A 78 10.21 7.49 8.66
N GLY A 79 10.15 7.56 7.33
CA GLY A 79 8.90 7.46 6.57
C GLY A 79 8.18 6.13 6.84
N ASN A 80 8.92 5.03 6.80
CA ASN A 80 8.40 3.70 7.10
C ASN A 80 7.91 3.57 8.55
N ALA A 81 8.62 4.14 9.53
CA ALA A 81 8.21 4.10 10.93
C ALA A 81 6.89 4.83 11.16
N LEU A 82 6.74 6.03 10.60
CA LEU A 82 5.50 6.81 10.68
C LEU A 82 4.31 6.03 10.09
N ALA A 83 4.50 5.41 8.94
CA ALA A 83 3.49 4.60 8.28
C ALA A 83 3.18 3.31 9.07
N ALA A 84 4.20 2.59 9.52
CA ALA A 84 4.04 1.31 10.21
C ALA A 84 3.32 1.44 11.56
N VAL A 85 3.52 2.55 12.29
CA VAL A 85 2.80 2.83 13.54
C VAL A 85 1.29 2.93 13.27
N THR A 86 0.89 3.69 12.28
CA THR A 86 -0.54 3.85 11.93
C THR A 86 -1.11 2.58 11.31
N HIS A 87 -0.36 1.91 10.46
CA HIS A 87 -0.74 0.61 9.88
C HIS A 87 -0.99 -0.45 10.95
N GLY A 88 -0.07 -0.60 11.91
CA GLY A 88 -0.22 -1.52 13.02
C GLY A 88 -1.43 -1.20 13.90
N TRP A 89 -1.64 0.08 14.21
CA TRP A 89 -2.79 0.50 14.99
C TRP A 89 -4.11 0.19 14.27
N PHE A 90 -4.23 0.51 12.98
CA PHE A 90 -5.43 0.22 12.19
C PHE A 90 -5.65 -1.29 12.04
N SER A 91 -4.59 -2.06 11.84
CA SER A 91 -4.64 -3.52 11.83
C SER A 91 -5.29 -4.09 13.11
N SER A 92 -5.04 -3.46 14.26
CA SER A 92 -5.59 -3.90 15.56
C SER A 92 -7.10 -3.77 15.67
N TRP A 93 -7.76 -3.03 14.76
CA TRP A 93 -9.22 -2.85 14.77
C TRP A 93 -9.96 -4.03 14.11
N GLY A 94 -9.30 -4.75 13.18
CA GLY A 94 -9.91 -5.84 12.42
C GLY A 94 -10.53 -6.95 13.28
N PRO A 95 -9.85 -7.51 14.28
CA PRO A 95 -10.42 -8.56 15.13
C PRO A 95 -11.68 -8.12 15.89
N ARG A 96 -11.71 -6.87 16.34
CA ARG A 96 -12.86 -6.32 17.06
C ARG A 96 -14.10 -6.18 16.19
N HIS A 97 -13.94 -5.56 15.01
CA HIS A 97 -15.07 -5.20 14.15
C HIS A 97 -15.41 -6.28 13.12
N GLY A 98 -14.44 -7.13 12.72
CA GLY A 98 -14.65 -8.23 11.77
C GLY A 98 -14.89 -7.80 10.33
N VAL A 99 -14.68 -6.53 9.99
CA VAL A 99 -14.95 -5.95 8.67
C VAL A 99 -13.68 -5.34 8.05
N PRO A 100 -13.65 -5.10 6.71
CA PRO A 100 -12.52 -4.47 6.04
C PRO A 100 -12.24 -3.05 6.52
N GLN A 101 -11.00 -2.58 6.32
CA GLN A 101 -10.54 -1.27 6.78
C GLN A 101 -11.40 -0.11 6.23
N MET A 102 -11.74 -0.15 4.94
CA MET A 102 -12.57 0.91 4.34
C MET A 102 -14.02 0.91 4.83
N VAL A 103 -14.51 -0.19 5.40
CA VAL A 103 -15.79 -0.21 6.12
C VAL A 103 -15.65 0.47 7.48
N ILE A 104 -14.55 0.25 8.21
CA ILE A 104 -14.29 0.92 9.49
C ILE A 104 -14.19 2.43 9.30
N SER A 105 -13.65 2.89 8.18
CA SER A 105 -13.55 4.30 7.79
C SER A 105 -14.91 5.06 7.80
N ARG A 106 -16.04 4.33 7.64
CA ARG A 106 -17.39 4.89 7.72
C ARG A 106 -17.69 5.57 9.05
N SER A 107 -17.00 5.23 10.13
CA SER A 107 -17.19 5.91 11.43
C SER A 107 -16.97 7.43 11.34
N ALA A 108 -15.93 7.83 10.60
CA ALA A 108 -15.57 9.24 10.42
C ALA A 108 -16.24 9.89 9.21
N PHE A 109 -16.49 9.11 8.15
CA PHE A 109 -16.97 9.64 6.86
C PHE A 109 -18.47 9.47 6.63
N GLY A 110 -19.14 8.60 7.38
CA GLY A 110 -20.47 8.14 7.05
C GLY A 110 -20.50 7.30 5.78
N LEU A 111 -21.65 6.73 5.42
CA LEU A 111 -21.75 5.86 4.24
C LEU A 111 -21.46 6.60 2.93
N ARG A 112 -22.09 7.77 2.73
CA ARG A 112 -21.94 8.55 1.49
C ARG A 112 -20.56 9.19 1.38
N GLY A 113 -20.07 9.80 2.45
CA GLY A 113 -18.76 10.45 2.46
C GLY A 113 -17.61 9.46 2.27
N ASN A 114 -17.79 8.21 2.72
CA ASN A 114 -16.80 7.16 2.56
C ASN A 114 -16.62 6.65 1.11
N ILE A 115 -17.54 7.01 0.21
CA ILE A 115 -17.37 6.72 -1.23
C ILE A 115 -16.05 7.30 -1.73
N LEU A 116 -15.70 8.52 -1.31
CA LEU A 116 -14.51 9.21 -1.79
C LEU A 116 -13.21 8.47 -1.43
N PRO A 117 -12.84 8.23 -0.16
CA PRO A 117 -11.61 7.52 0.16
C PRO A 117 -11.65 6.06 -0.32
N SER A 118 -12.80 5.39 -0.34
CA SER A 118 -12.91 4.02 -0.85
C SER A 118 -12.69 3.92 -2.36
N ALA A 119 -13.24 4.84 -3.14
CA ALA A 119 -13.01 4.90 -4.58
C ALA A 119 -11.54 5.23 -4.88
N THR A 120 -10.94 6.19 -4.17
CA THR A 120 -9.52 6.52 -4.31
C THR A 120 -8.64 5.29 -4.00
N SER A 121 -8.91 4.59 -2.90
CA SER A 121 -8.20 3.35 -2.55
C SER A 121 -8.32 2.28 -3.63
N THR A 122 -9.53 2.14 -4.23
CA THR A 122 -9.77 1.20 -5.34
C THR A 122 -8.93 1.52 -6.57
N LEU A 123 -8.89 2.79 -6.97
CA LEU A 123 -8.14 3.24 -8.14
C LEU A 123 -6.63 3.10 -7.91
N VAL A 124 -6.14 3.51 -6.73
CA VAL A 124 -4.73 3.40 -6.38
C VAL A 124 -4.28 1.92 -6.37
N ALA A 125 -5.07 1.02 -5.77
CA ALA A 125 -4.73 -0.41 -5.74
C ALA A 125 -4.83 -1.07 -7.12
N GLY A 126 -5.97 -0.89 -7.80
CA GLY A 126 -6.27 -1.59 -9.05
C GLY A 126 -5.58 -1.01 -10.28
N ILE A 127 -5.12 0.23 -10.23
CA ILE A 127 -4.46 0.90 -11.35
C ILE A 127 -3.01 1.21 -11.01
N GLY A 128 -2.77 2.03 -10.00
CA GLY A 128 -1.44 2.54 -9.68
C GLY A 128 -0.47 1.44 -9.26
N TRP A 129 -0.76 0.75 -8.17
CA TRP A 129 0.09 -0.36 -7.69
C TRP A 129 0.15 -1.50 -8.70
N PHE A 130 -0.96 -1.79 -9.38
CA PHE A 130 -0.96 -2.82 -10.42
C PHE A 130 0.03 -2.48 -11.53
N ALA A 131 0.06 -1.23 -12.00
CA ALA A 131 0.98 -0.79 -13.04
C ALA A 131 2.44 -0.86 -12.58
N VAL A 132 2.77 -0.34 -11.39
CA VAL A 132 4.13 -0.35 -10.84
C VAL A 132 4.68 -1.77 -10.73
N ASN A 133 3.92 -2.67 -10.10
CA ASN A 133 4.38 -4.04 -9.89
C ASN A 133 4.46 -4.82 -11.22
N THR A 134 3.50 -4.61 -12.14
CA THR A 134 3.55 -5.22 -13.47
C THR A 134 4.81 -4.80 -14.22
N THR A 135 5.16 -3.52 -14.20
CA THR A 135 6.36 -2.99 -14.87
C THR A 135 7.63 -3.61 -14.27
N SER A 136 7.73 -3.66 -12.93
CA SER A 136 8.87 -4.30 -12.25
C SER A 136 9.03 -5.77 -12.62
N GLY A 137 7.93 -6.53 -12.61
CA GLY A 137 7.92 -7.94 -13.02
C GLY A 137 8.25 -8.15 -14.49
N ALA A 138 7.77 -7.25 -15.37
CA ALA A 138 8.06 -7.30 -16.80
C ALA A 138 9.53 -7.03 -17.10
N PHE A 139 10.14 -6.05 -16.45
CA PHE A 139 11.60 -5.80 -16.60
C PHE A 139 12.40 -7.02 -16.16
N ALA A 140 12.04 -7.66 -15.05
CA ALA A 140 12.71 -8.87 -14.60
C ALA A 140 12.57 -10.02 -15.62
N LEU A 141 11.35 -10.22 -16.15
CA LEU A 141 11.10 -11.27 -17.15
C LEU A 141 11.85 -10.99 -18.46
N THR A 142 11.87 -9.73 -18.93
CA THR A 142 12.66 -9.32 -20.11
C THR A 142 14.14 -9.62 -19.90
N THR A 143 14.70 -9.26 -18.76
CA THR A 143 16.12 -9.51 -18.44
C THR A 143 16.45 -11.02 -18.40
N LEU A 144 15.52 -11.85 -17.88
CA LEU A 144 15.70 -13.30 -17.80
C LEU A 144 15.61 -14.01 -19.15
N THR A 145 14.74 -13.53 -20.04
CA THR A 145 14.32 -14.30 -21.23
C THR A 145 14.69 -13.64 -22.54
N ASN A 146 15.16 -12.38 -22.53
CA ASN A 146 15.36 -11.54 -23.71
C ASN A 146 14.09 -11.31 -24.55
N LEU A 147 12.91 -11.55 -24.00
CA LEU A 147 11.64 -11.20 -24.65
C LEU A 147 11.50 -9.68 -24.75
N PRO A 148 10.81 -9.17 -25.80
CA PRO A 148 10.44 -7.76 -25.84
C PRO A 148 9.65 -7.37 -24.59
N VAL A 149 9.88 -6.16 -24.07
CA VAL A 149 9.24 -5.70 -22.83
C VAL A 149 7.70 -5.77 -22.93
N ALA A 150 7.12 -5.42 -24.08
CA ALA A 150 5.69 -5.52 -24.31
C ALA A 150 5.14 -6.97 -24.14
N ALA A 151 5.88 -7.97 -24.59
CA ALA A 151 5.51 -9.37 -24.39
C ALA A 151 5.60 -9.75 -22.91
N SER A 152 6.65 -9.31 -22.22
CA SER A 152 6.84 -9.53 -20.79
C SER A 152 5.72 -8.89 -19.95
N VAL A 153 5.32 -7.64 -20.27
CA VAL A 153 4.17 -6.97 -19.65
C VAL A 153 2.90 -7.79 -19.82
N THR A 154 2.62 -8.26 -21.05
CA THR A 154 1.45 -9.09 -21.33
C THR A 154 1.43 -10.37 -20.50
N ILE A 155 2.56 -11.09 -20.46
CA ILE A 155 2.67 -12.34 -19.70
C ILE A 155 2.45 -12.09 -18.21
N ILE A 156 3.08 -11.08 -17.64
CA ILE A 156 2.94 -10.74 -16.20
C ILE A 156 1.49 -10.36 -15.89
N ILE A 157 0.82 -9.55 -16.71
CA ILE A 157 -0.61 -9.22 -16.55
C ILE A 157 -1.46 -10.49 -16.52
N LEU A 158 -1.28 -11.39 -17.48
CA LEU A 158 -2.05 -12.63 -17.55
C LEU A 158 -1.85 -13.50 -16.30
N VAL A 159 -0.62 -13.65 -15.84
CA VAL A 159 -0.31 -14.42 -14.62
C VAL A 159 -0.98 -13.80 -13.39
N GLN A 160 -0.87 -12.48 -13.22
CA GLN A 160 -1.47 -11.76 -12.10
C GLN A 160 -3.00 -11.85 -12.09
N VAL A 161 -3.62 -11.67 -13.26
CA VAL A 161 -5.07 -11.77 -13.44
C VAL A 161 -5.55 -13.19 -13.08
N VAL A 162 -4.91 -14.22 -13.62
CA VAL A 162 -5.27 -15.63 -13.31
C VAL A 162 -5.08 -15.91 -11.82
N ALA A 163 -3.96 -15.54 -11.23
CA ALA A 163 -3.68 -15.74 -9.81
C ALA A 163 -4.73 -15.04 -8.92
N ALA A 164 -5.13 -13.81 -9.27
CA ALA A 164 -6.16 -13.08 -8.55
C ALA A 164 -7.53 -13.74 -8.63
N PHE A 165 -7.87 -14.47 -9.69
CA PHE A 165 -9.15 -15.17 -9.83
C PHE A 165 -9.27 -16.41 -8.93
N ILE A 166 -8.16 -17.07 -8.55
CA ILE A 166 -8.18 -18.34 -7.82
C ILE A 166 -8.74 -18.20 -6.40
N GLY A 167 -8.54 -17.07 -5.72
CA GLY A 167 -9.23 -16.76 -4.46
C GLY A 167 -8.34 -16.72 -3.22
N HIS A 168 -8.95 -16.31 -2.10
CA HIS A 168 -8.27 -15.99 -0.83
C HIS A 168 -7.37 -17.12 -0.29
N ASN A 169 -7.84 -18.35 -0.29
CA ASN A 169 -7.07 -19.49 0.24
C ASN A 169 -5.81 -19.78 -0.58
N PHE A 170 -5.89 -19.62 -1.91
CA PHE A 170 -4.73 -19.73 -2.79
C PHE A 170 -3.75 -18.58 -2.50
N ILE A 171 -4.26 -17.36 -2.38
CA ILE A 171 -3.46 -16.17 -2.07
C ILE A 171 -2.66 -16.40 -0.78
N GLN A 172 -3.29 -16.80 0.31
CA GLN A 172 -2.59 -17.06 1.58
C GLN A 172 -1.53 -18.17 1.49
N LYS A 173 -1.81 -19.21 0.73
CA LYS A 173 -0.84 -20.30 0.52
C LYS A 173 0.33 -19.83 -0.33
N PHE A 174 0.04 -19.12 -1.42
CA PHE A 174 1.05 -18.54 -2.31
C PHE A 174 1.95 -17.56 -1.57
N GLU A 175 1.38 -16.60 -0.83
CA GLU A 175 2.11 -15.62 -0.02
C GLU A 175 3.05 -16.28 1.00
N ARG A 176 2.61 -17.37 1.63
CA ARG A 176 3.45 -18.11 2.58
C ARG A 176 4.69 -18.69 1.93
N TYR A 177 4.57 -19.31 0.76
CA TYR A 177 5.73 -19.88 0.05
C TYR A 177 6.59 -18.80 -0.58
N ALA A 178 5.96 -17.80 -1.19
CA ALA A 178 6.65 -16.65 -1.75
C ALA A 178 7.49 -15.94 -0.68
N PHE A 179 6.94 -15.74 0.54
CA PHE A 179 7.66 -15.12 1.64
C PHE A 179 9.00 -15.81 1.93
N PHE A 180 9.02 -17.13 2.10
CA PHE A 180 10.26 -17.84 2.42
C PHE A 180 11.28 -17.72 1.29
N TYR A 181 10.85 -17.89 0.05
CA TYR A 181 11.71 -17.74 -1.11
C TYR A 181 12.29 -16.31 -1.20
N LEU A 182 11.42 -15.32 -1.17
CA LEU A 182 11.81 -13.91 -1.30
C LEU A 182 12.68 -13.45 -0.12
N ALA A 183 12.34 -13.85 1.12
CA ALA A 183 13.11 -13.51 2.29
C ALA A 183 14.55 -14.06 2.23
N VAL A 184 14.73 -15.32 1.79
CA VAL A 184 16.05 -15.92 1.64
C VAL A 184 16.84 -15.23 0.51
N VAL A 185 16.23 -15.07 -0.66
CA VAL A 185 16.91 -14.45 -1.81
C VAL A 185 17.31 -13.01 -1.48
N PHE A 186 16.38 -12.18 -1.00
CA PHE A 186 16.70 -10.77 -0.69
C PHE A 186 17.59 -10.60 0.53
N ALA A 187 17.61 -11.55 1.48
CA ALA A 187 18.61 -11.52 2.56
C ALA A 187 20.03 -11.76 2.01
N ILE A 188 20.21 -12.71 1.07
CA ILE A 188 21.50 -12.94 0.43
C ILE A 188 21.88 -11.73 -0.42
N VAL A 189 20.95 -11.18 -1.20
CA VAL A 189 21.14 -9.95 -1.98
C VAL A 189 21.60 -8.80 -1.08
N ALA A 190 20.94 -8.61 0.06
CA ALA A 190 21.30 -7.57 1.02
C ALA A 190 22.75 -7.75 1.50
N VAL A 191 23.17 -8.96 1.88
CA VAL A 191 24.55 -9.24 2.30
C VAL A 191 25.54 -8.92 1.18
N VAL A 192 25.25 -9.33 -0.06
CA VAL A 192 26.14 -9.08 -1.22
C VAL A 192 26.25 -7.57 -1.50
N ILE A 193 25.13 -6.86 -1.59
CA ILE A 193 25.13 -5.39 -1.84
C ILE A 193 25.83 -4.64 -0.71
N ILE A 194 25.55 -4.98 0.55
CA ILE A 194 26.21 -4.38 1.71
C ILE A 194 27.72 -4.63 1.68
N SER A 195 28.18 -5.81 1.29
CA SER A 195 29.61 -6.15 1.23
C SER A 195 30.36 -5.47 0.09
N GLN A 196 29.66 -5.07 -0.98
CA GLN A 196 30.22 -4.37 -2.16
C GLN A 196 30.09 -2.85 -2.03
N GLY A 197 29.25 -2.38 -1.13
CA GLY A 197 28.95 -0.95 -0.99
C GLY A 197 30.19 -0.14 -0.65
N SER A 198 30.47 0.87 -1.45
CA SER A 198 31.36 1.95 -1.06
C SER A 198 30.51 2.95 -0.25
N TYR A 199 30.64 2.87 1.05
CA TYR A 199 29.99 3.84 1.94
C TYR A 199 30.82 5.10 1.95
N ASP A 200 30.55 6.03 1.05
CA ASP A 200 31.13 7.34 1.18
C ASP A 200 30.54 8.02 2.42
N VAL A 201 31.31 7.97 3.49
CA VAL A 201 31.03 8.63 4.77
C VAL A 201 31.52 10.06 4.78
N SER A 202 31.91 10.61 3.63
CA SER A 202 32.23 12.03 3.56
C SER A 202 31.02 12.79 4.11
N PRO A 203 31.23 13.65 5.14
CA PRO A 203 30.13 14.43 5.64
C PRO A 203 29.50 15.16 4.47
N ALA A 204 28.22 14.96 4.26
CA ALA A 204 27.50 15.73 3.28
C ALA A 204 27.75 17.19 3.63
N THR A 205 28.44 17.88 2.75
CA THR A 205 28.83 19.25 2.97
C THR A 205 27.63 20.16 3.16
N ASP A 206 26.45 19.74 2.61
CA ASP A 206 25.20 20.49 2.76
C ASP A 206 24.02 19.52 2.93
N PHE A 207 23.51 19.39 4.15
CA PHE A 207 22.27 18.65 4.40
C PHE A 207 21.07 19.42 3.83
N LYS A 208 20.36 18.79 2.87
CA LYS A 208 19.20 19.40 2.21
C LYS A 208 17.90 18.89 2.80
N TRP A 209 17.22 19.70 3.61
CA TRP A 209 15.93 19.37 4.20
C TRP A 209 14.86 19.04 3.16
N GLY A 210 14.92 19.69 1.97
CA GLY A 210 14.03 19.41 0.86
C GLY A 210 14.17 17.97 0.35
N ALA A 211 15.39 17.56 0.00
CA ALA A 211 15.68 16.20 -0.44
C ALA A 211 15.30 15.17 0.64
N PHE A 212 15.60 15.47 1.90
CA PHE A 212 15.26 14.61 3.03
C PHE A 212 13.75 14.42 3.17
N SER A 213 12.96 15.50 3.06
CA SER A 213 11.51 15.44 3.12
C SER A 213 10.92 14.61 1.98
N VAL A 214 11.47 14.70 0.77
CA VAL A 214 11.08 13.84 -0.37
C VAL A 214 11.38 12.37 -0.06
N GLY A 215 12.57 12.03 0.43
CA GLY A 215 12.91 10.66 0.82
C GLY A 215 11.96 10.10 1.88
N VAL A 216 11.61 10.89 2.89
CA VAL A 216 10.61 10.53 3.92
C VAL A 216 9.23 10.33 3.28
N ALA A 217 8.78 11.25 2.41
CA ALA A 217 7.47 11.21 1.78
C ALA A 217 7.31 10.00 0.84
N LEU A 218 8.35 9.64 0.08
CA LEU A 218 8.36 8.46 -0.79
C LEU A 218 8.20 7.16 0.01
N ALA A 219 9.00 6.98 1.06
CA ALA A 219 8.91 5.81 1.92
C ALA A 219 7.58 5.74 2.68
N TYR A 220 7.11 6.89 3.19
CA TYR A 220 5.79 7.01 3.81
C TYR A 220 4.69 6.62 2.83
N GLY A 221 4.67 7.19 1.62
CA GLY A 221 3.66 6.91 0.61
C GLY A 221 3.58 5.42 0.26
N TYR A 222 4.72 4.77 0.09
CA TYR A 222 4.78 3.33 -0.16
C TYR A 222 4.22 2.52 1.00
N THR A 223 4.80 2.65 2.17
CA THR A 223 4.47 1.83 3.34
C THR A 223 3.06 2.11 3.85
N GLN A 224 2.62 3.37 3.80
CA GLN A 224 1.25 3.79 4.13
C GLN A 224 0.22 3.27 3.12
N GLY A 225 0.64 2.99 1.88
CA GLY A 225 -0.20 2.41 0.83
C GLY A 225 -0.92 1.13 1.24
N TRP A 226 -0.38 0.38 2.19
CA TRP A 226 -1.01 -0.83 2.75
C TRP A 226 -2.08 -0.54 3.82
N THR A 227 -2.13 0.66 4.37
CA THR A 227 -3.03 0.97 5.50
C THR A 227 -4.53 0.95 5.17
N PRO A 228 -4.99 1.29 3.95
CA PRO A 228 -6.38 1.06 3.55
C PRO A 228 -6.84 -0.40 3.61
N PHE A 229 -5.90 -1.33 3.75
CA PHE A 229 -6.12 -2.78 3.79
C PHE A 229 -5.78 -3.39 5.15
N ALA A 230 -5.39 -2.58 6.12
CA ALA A 230 -4.88 -3.02 7.43
C ALA A 230 -5.81 -4.01 8.15
N ALA A 231 -7.13 -3.79 8.10
CA ALA A 231 -8.11 -4.68 8.72
C ALA A 231 -8.58 -5.82 7.79
N ASP A 232 -8.29 -5.79 6.49
CA ASP A 232 -8.79 -6.77 5.51
C ASP A 232 -8.33 -8.20 5.80
N PHE A 233 -7.13 -8.33 6.35
CA PHE A 233 -6.54 -9.62 6.73
C PHE A 233 -6.70 -9.92 8.22
N THR A 234 -6.77 -8.90 9.06
CA THR A 234 -6.86 -9.08 10.52
C THR A 234 -8.28 -9.34 11.00
N ARG A 235 -9.31 -9.03 10.20
CA ARG A 235 -10.74 -9.30 10.50
C ARG A 235 -11.05 -10.79 10.70
N TYR A 236 -10.19 -11.69 10.21
CA TYR A 236 -10.33 -13.13 10.38
C TYR A 236 -9.79 -13.65 11.70
N LEU A 237 -9.05 -12.85 12.45
CA LEU A 237 -8.56 -13.25 13.76
C LEU A 237 -9.71 -13.29 14.79
N PRO A 238 -9.62 -14.18 15.80
CA PRO A 238 -10.56 -14.19 16.91
C PRO A 238 -10.70 -12.82 17.56
N ALA A 239 -11.92 -12.41 17.93
CA ALA A 239 -12.19 -11.12 18.55
C ALA A 239 -11.43 -10.91 19.88
N THR A 240 -11.03 -11.99 20.53
CA THR A 240 -10.24 -12.02 21.77
C THR A 240 -8.74 -11.82 21.55
N THR A 241 -8.28 -11.76 20.28
CA THR A 241 -6.86 -11.57 19.99
C THR A 241 -6.38 -10.21 20.50
N SER A 242 -5.25 -10.19 21.20
CA SER A 242 -4.67 -8.98 21.78
C SER A 242 -4.45 -7.89 20.72
N PRO A 243 -5.04 -6.70 20.85
CA PRO A 243 -4.81 -5.59 19.90
C PRO A 243 -3.34 -5.18 19.80
N ARG A 244 -2.59 -5.26 20.91
CA ARG A 244 -1.15 -4.96 20.92
C ARG A 244 -0.36 -5.99 20.09
N ALA A 245 -0.66 -7.27 20.24
CA ALA A 245 0.01 -8.32 19.48
C ALA A 245 -0.28 -8.19 17.98
N VAL A 246 -1.52 -7.87 17.61
CA VAL A 246 -1.92 -7.62 16.21
C VAL A 246 -1.16 -6.41 15.65
N GLY A 247 -1.20 -5.28 16.38
CA GLY A 247 -0.56 -4.04 15.95
C GLY A 247 0.95 -4.17 15.79
N LEU A 248 1.62 -4.80 16.77
CA LEU A 248 3.07 -5.03 16.71
C LEU A 248 3.44 -5.97 15.57
N ALA A 249 2.75 -7.09 15.41
CA ALA A 249 3.06 -8.03 14.35
C ALA A 249 2.86 -7.43 12.95
N ALA A 250 1.74 -6.71 12.73
CA ALA A 250 1.46 -6.07 11.45
C ALA A 250 2.42 -4.89 11.18
N GLY A 251 2.61 -4.01 12.16
CA GLY A 251 3.48 -2.85 12.03
C GLY A 251 4.95 -3.24 11.82
N LEU A 252 5.47 -4.18 12.62
CA LEU A 252 6.85 -4.65 12.47
C LEU A 252 7.06 -5.42 11.17
N GLY A 253 6.09 -6.22 10.71
CA GLY A 253 6.18 -6.90 9.42
C GLY A 253 6.33 -5.92 8.28
N ASN A 254 5.48 -4.90 8.25
CA ASN A 254 5.54 -3.84 7.25
C ASN A 254 6.86 -3.04 7.35
N PHE A 255 7.21 -2.55 8.55
CA PHE A 255 8.41 -1.75 8.80
C PHE A 255 9.70 -2.47 8.42
N THR A 256 9.86 -3.71 8.87
CA THR A 256 11.13 -4.44 8.73
C THR A 256 11.44 -4.72 7.26
N ALA A 257 10.47 -5.24 6.50
CA ALA A 257 10.68 -5.55 5.10
C ALA A 257 10.95 -4.29 4.26
N THR A 258 10.14 -3.24 4.45
CA THR A 258 10.31 -1.99 3.70
C THR A 258 11.62 -1.29 4.03
N THR A 259 11.97 -1.16 5.31
CA THR A 259 13.18 -0.44 5.71
C THR A 259 14.44 -1.17 5.29
N LEU A 260 14.49 -2.50 5.44
CA LEU A 260 15.65 -3.28 5.01
C LEU A 260 15.86 -3.17 3.49
N LEU A 261 14.83 -3.40 2.69
CA LEU A 261 14.98 -3.39 1.24
C LEU A 261 15.21 -1.99 0.67
N MET A 262 14.56 -0.95 1.22
CA MET A 262 14.86 0.43 0.84
C MET A 262 16.30 0.82 1.21
N SER A 263 16.81 0.36 2.35
CA SER A 263 18.21 0.58 2.72
C SER A 263 19.17 -0.12 1.76
N VAL A 264 18.87 -1.35 1.35
CA VAL A 264 19.64 -2.07 0.31
C VAL A 264 19.63 -1.27 -1.00
N GLY A 265 18.49 -0.72 -1.40
CA GLY A 265 18.38 0.15 -2.56
C GLY A 265 19.22 1.42 -2.45
N ALA A 266 19.17 2.10 -1.32
CA ALA A 266 20.00 3.28 -1.08
C ALA A 266 21.49 2.96 -1.20
N ILE A 267 21.95 1.84 -0.62
CA ILE A 267 23.34 1.38 -0.72
C ILE A 267 23.70 1.03 -2.16
N ALA A 268 22.83 0.29 -2.86
CA ALA A 268 23.06 -0.16 -4.23
C ALA A 268 23.29 1.02 -5.18
N TRP A 269 22.43 2.02 -5.14
CA TRP A 269 22.53 3.19 -6.04
C TRP A 269 23.47 4.30 -5.54
N SER A 270 24.08 4.14 -4.38
CA SER A 270 25.14 5.04 -3.90
C SER A 270 26.53 4.68 -4.40
N GLY A 271 26.70 3.61 -5.24
CA GLY A 271 28.01 3.28 -5.80
C GLY A 271 28.23 1.85 -6.28
N VAL A 272 27.19 1.00 -6.27
CA VAL A 272 27.29 -0.40 -6.75
C VAL A 272 26.61 -0.62 -8.09
N VAL A 273 25.45 0.00 -8.30
CA VAL A 273 24.61 -0.17 -9.50
C VAL A 273 24.93 0.89 -10.54
N GLY A 274 25.15 0.45 -11.79
CA GLY A 274 25.38 1.31 -12.95
C GLY A 274 24.10 1.82 -13.60
N GLU A 275 24.24 2.37 -14.82
CA GLU A 275 23.14 2.85 -15.65
C GLU A 275 22.36 1.70 -16.31
N GLY A 276 21.13 1.95 -16.72
CA GLY A 276 20.28 1.02 -17.46
C GLY A 276 18.87 0.86 -16.86
N LEU A 277 18.11 -0.10 -17.39
CA LEU A 277 16.82 -0.47 -16.81
C LEU A 277 17.02 -0.88 -15.34
N PRO A 278 16.21 -0.36 -14.41
CA PRO A 278 16.50 -0.51 -12.99
C PRO A 278 16.71 -1.95 -12.51
N THR A 279 15.89 -2.90 -12.97
CA THR A 279 16.04 -4.32 -12.60
C THR A 279 17.26 -4.98 -13.23
N THR A 280 17.57 -4.63 -14.48
CA THR A 280 18.75 -5.14 -15.20
C THR A 280 20.02 -4.61 -14.56
N ALA A 281 20.09 -3.30 -14.30
CA ALA A 281 21.21 -2.66 -13.64
C ALA A 281 21.46 -3.24 -12.25
N PHE A 282 20.38 -3.44 -11.46
CA PHE A 282 20.49 -4.07 -10.15
C PHE A 282 20.98 -5.52 -10.23
N ALA A 283 20.45 -6.31 -11.16
CA ALA A 283 20.84 -7.70 -11.33
C ALA A 283 22.30 -7.84 -11.79
N SER A 284 22.79 -6.92 -12.63
CA SER A 284 24.18 -6.94 -13.13
C SER A 284 25.21 -6.68 -12.02
N ALA A 285 24.80 -6.08 -10.91
CA ALA A 285 25.65 -5.89 -9.73
C ALA A 285 25.79 -7.17 -8.86
N LEU A 286 25.08 -8.26 -9.20
CA LEU A 286 25.07 -9.50 -8.44
C LEU A 286 25.83 -10.62 -9.19
N PRO A 287 26.38 -11.60 -8.47
CA PRO A 287 26.86 -12.84 -9.10
C PRO A 287 25.75 -13.48 -9.94
N SER A 288 26.08 -14.05 -11.11
CA SER A 288 25.11 -14.53 -12.11
C SER A 288 24.02 -15.46 -11.55
N TRP A 289 24.40 -16.40 -10.65
CA TRP A 289 23.43 -17.30 -10.02
C TRP A 289 22.43 -16.55 -9.12
N LEU A 290 22.90 -15.53 -8.41
CA LEU A 290 22.05 -14.73 -7.53
C LEU A 290 21.21 -13.74 -8.34
N ALA A 291 21.74 -13.20 -9.43
CA ALA A 291 20.99 -12.37 -10.38
C ALA A 291 19.76 -13.10 -10.91
N ILE A 292 19.93 -14.38 -11.35
CA ILE A 292 18.80 -15.20 -11.83
C ILE A 292 17.76 -15.38 -10.73
N LEU A 293 18.17 -15.79 -9.52
CA LEU A 293 17.24 -15.97 -8.39
C LEU A 293 16.54 -14.65 -8.04
N THR A 294 17.25 -13.53 -8.07
CA THR A 294 16.70 -12.20 -7.80
C THR A 294 15.65 -11.81 -8.84
N LEU A 295 15.94 -11.99 -10.13
CA LEU A 295 14.98 -11.67 -11.19
C LEU A 295 13.72 -12.55 -11.13
N VAL A 296 13.87 -13.84 -10.84
CA VAL A 296 12.72 -14.74 -10.55
C VAL A 296 11.96 -14.22 -9.32
N GLY A 297 12.67 -13.81 -8.27
CA GLY A 297 12.09 -13.21 -7.07
C GLY A 297 11.30 -11.94 -7.39
N ILE A 298 11.82 -11.05 -8.21
CA ILE A 298 11.13 -9.83 -8.64
C ILE A 298 9.83 -10.18 -9.38
N ALA A 299 9.86 -11.13 -10.32
CA ALA A 299 8.66 -11.57 -11.03
C ALA A 299 7.62 -12.20 -10.09
N VAL A 300 8.04 -13.04 -9.13
CA VAL A 300 7.15 -13.64 -8.12
C VAL A 300 6.60 -12.58 -7.17
N GLY A 301 7.43 -11.66 -6.69
CA GLY A 301 7.04 -10.57 -5.79
C GLY A 301 6.02 -9.63 -6.44
N SER A 302 6.19 -9.30 -7.72
CA SER A 302 5.25 -8.48 -8.48
C SER A 302 3.86 -9.12 -8.59
N VAL A 303 3.81 -10.44 -8.78
CA VAL A 303 2.54 -11.20 -8.79
C VAL A 303 1.92 -11.23 -7.40
N SER A 304 2.72 -11.47 -6.35
CA SER A 304 2.31 -11.48 -4.95
C SER A 304 1.64 -10.16 -4.57
N ALA A 305 2.32 -9.04 -4.74
CA ALA A 305 1.79 -7.73 -4.40
C ALA A 305 0.49 -7.39 -5.17
N ASN A 306 0.42 -7.70 -6.47
CA ASN A 306 -0.76 -7.39 -7.26
C ASN A 306 -1.98 -8.27 -6.96
N VAL A 307 -1.78 -9.51 -6.57
CA VAL A 307 -2.89 -10.36 -6.11
C VAL A 307 -3.53 -9.78 -4.84
N LEU A 308 -2.73 -9.26 -3.90
CA LEU A 308 -3.23 -8.58 -2.70
C LEU A 308 -3.90 -7.24 -3.06
N ASN A 309 -3.33 -6.47 -3.98
CA ASN A 309 -3.91 -5.21 -4.44
C ASN A 309 -5.29 -5.40 -5.08
N ILE A 310 -5.46 -6.42 -5.94
CA ILE A 310 -6.75 -6.74 -6.55
C ILE A 310 -7.76 -7.20 -5.49
N TYR A 311 -7.34 -8.04 -4.54
CA TYR A 311 -8.21 -8.51 -3.46
C TYR A 311 -8.71 -7.35 -2.61
N SER A 312 -7.82 -6.55 -2.04
CA SER A 312 -8.16 -5.44 -1.15
C SER A 312 -8.78 -4.25 -1.90
N GLY A 313 -8.36 -4.01 -3.14
CA GLY A 313 -9.01 -3.05 -4.03
C GLY A 313 -10.49 -3.41 -4.27
N THR A 314 -10.81 -4.71 -4.42
CA THR A 314 -12.19 -5.19 -4.52
C THR A 314 -12.99 -4.91 -3.24
N MET A 315 -12.41 -5.10 -2.05
CA MET A 315 -13.07 -4.76 -0.79
C MET A 315 -13.33 -3.26 -0.66
N SER A 316 -12.39 -2.43 -1.08
CA SER A 316 -12.56 -0.97 -1.12
C SER A 316 -13.66 -0.54 -2.10
N PHE A 317 -13.74 -1.17 -3.27
CA PHE A 317 -14.78 -0.95 -4.27
C PHE A 317 -16.19 -1.25 -3.73
N ILE A 318 -16.32 -2.33 -2.99
CA ILE A 318 -17.58 -2.69 -2.32
C ILE A 318 -17.90 -1.70 -1.20
N ALA A 319 -16.89 -1.29 -0.43
CA ALA A 319 -17.05 -0.32 0.65
C ALA A 319 -17.50 1.06 0.14
N ALA A 320 -17.21 1.39 -1.12
CA ALA A 320 -17.75 2.56 -1.82
C ALA A 320 -19.25 2.47 -2.13
N GLY A 321 -19.90 1.33 -1.84
CA GLY A 321 -21.35 1.18 -1.96
C GLY A 321 -21.83 0.56 -3.29
N VAL A 322 -20.95 -0.03 -4.08
CA VAL A 322 -21.31 -0.68 -5.35
C VAL A 322 -22.11 -1.97 -5.09
N LYS A 323 -23.37 -2.00 -5.54
CA LYS A 323 -24.32 -3.09 -5.32
C LYS A 323 -24.30 -4.10 -6.47
N LEU A 324 -23.20 -4.81 -6.64
CA LEU A 324 -23.07 -5.89 -7.61
C LEU A 324 -22.73 -7.20 -6.90
N GLY A 325 -22.96 -8.34 -7.52
CA GLY A 325 -22.56 -9.64 -6.96
C GLY A 325 -21.02 -9.73 -6.81
N PHE A 326 -20.52 -10.45 -5.81
CA PHE A 326 -19.09 -10.57 -5.50
C PHE A 326 -18.25 -10.97 -6.72
N LYS A 327 -18.67 -11.98 -7.48
CA LYS A 327 -17.98 -12.43 -8.71
C LYS A 327 -17.86 -11.34 -9.75
N THR A 328 -18.95 -10.57 -9.96
CA THR A 328 -18.99 -9.48 -10.94
C THR A 328 -18.05 -8.34 -10.54
N ARG A 329 -18.06 -7.94 -9.28
CA ARG A 329 -17.15 -6.87 -8.77
C ARG A 329 -15.70 -7.26 -8.93
N ARG A 330 -15.35 -8.49 -8.58
CA ARG A 330 -13.99 -9.02 -8.74
C ARG A 330 -13.59 -9.05 -10.22
N ALA A 331 -14.47 -9.48 -11.11
CA ALA A 331 -14.24 -9.44 -12.54
C ALA A 331 -13.99 -8.02 -13.04
N ILE A 332 -14.80 -7.04 -12.60
CA ILE A 332 -14.61 -5.62 -12.93
C ILE A 332 -13.24 -5.13 -12.45
N MET A 333 -12.86 -5.42 -11.21
CA MET A 333 -11.54 -5.03 -10.68
C MET A 333 -10.38 -5.63 -11.46
N VAL A 334 -10.50 -6.90 -11.83
CA VAL A 334 -9.48 -7.59 -12.64
C VAL A 334 -9.39 -6.98 -14.03
N VAL A 335 -10.52 -6.63 -14.66
CA VAL A 335 -10.55 -5.97 -15.97
C VAL A 335 -9.95 -4.56 -15.88
N ILE A 336 -10.33 -3.78 -14.86
CA ILE A 336 -9.75 -2.43 -14.64
C ILE A 336 -8.23 -2.54 -14.43
N ALA A 337 -7.78 -3.43 -13.55
CA ALA A 337 -6.37 -3.64 -13.28
C ALA A 337 -5.62 -4.10 -14.54
N GLY A 338 -6.12 -5.12 -15.22
CA GLY A 338 -5.48 -5.68 -16.42
C GLY A 338 -5.46 -4.73 -17.62
N VAL A 339 -6.57 -4.01 -17.88
CA VAL A 339 -6.67 -3.11 -19.04
C VAL A 339 -6.07 -1.75 -18.75
N VAL A 340 -6.49 -1.08 -17.66
CA VAL A 340 -6.04 0.28 -17.37
C VAL A 340 -4.68 0.27 -16.71
N GLY A 341 -4.51 -0.48 -15.62
CA GLY A 341 -3.22 -0.59 -14.92
C GLY A 341 -2.15 -1.22 -15.81
N GLY A 342 -2.50 -2.30 -16.53
CA GLY A 342 -1.62 -2.91 -17.53
C GLY A 342 -1.28 -1.98 -18.68
N GLY A 343 -2.25 -1.20 -19.18
CA GLY A 343 -2.03 -0.17 -20.22
C GLY A 343 -1.01 0.87 -19.77
N ILE A 344 -1.12 1.36 -18.52
CA ILE A 344 -0.14 2.31 -17.96
C ILE A 344 1.26 1.68 -17.90
N SER A 345 1.37 0.37 -17.63
CA SER A 345 2.65 -0.32 -17.62
C SER A 345 3.40 -0.25 -18.96
N TYR A 346 2.69 -0.24 -20.09
CA TYR A 346 3.31 -0.05 -21.41
C TYR A 346 3.91 1.33 -21.59
N PHE A 347 3.28 2.37 -21.04
CA PHE A 347 3.82 3.74 -21.08
C PHE A 347 4.95 3.97 -20.08
N ALA A 348 4.94 3.23 -18.95
CA ALA A 348 5.97 3.34 -17.92
C ALA A 348 7.30 2.66 -18.30
N VAL A 349 7.29 1.83 -19.34
CA VAL A 349 8.46 1.03 -19.76
C VAL A 349 9.55 1.87 -20.43
N GLU A 350 9.19 2.94 -21.12
CA GLU A 350 10.15 3.88 -21.69
C GLU A 350 10.72 4.76 -20.57
N ASP A 351 11.87 5.37 -20.73
CA ASP A 351 12.74 6.10 -19.79
C ASP A 351 12.11 6.89 -18.61
N ASN A 352 10.79 6.76 -18.42
CA ASN A 352 9.99 7.52 -17.47
C ASN A 352 9.60 6.77 -16.18
N PHE A 353 9.96 5.48 -16.02
CA PHE A 353 9.51 4.67 -14.86
C PHE A 353 9.87 5.33 -13.52
N ARG A 354 11.08 5.86 -13.40
CA ARG A 354 11.53 6.56 -12.20
C ARG A 354 10.59 7.70 -11.81
N PHE A 355 10.33 8.62 -12.74
CA PHE A 355 9.52 9.81 -12.50
C PHE A 355 8.04 9.47 -12.24
N ILE A 356 7.49 8.53 -13.01
CA ILE A 356 6.11 8.06 -12.83
C ILE A 356 5.96 7.42 -11.46
N PHE A 357 6.92 6.59 -11.05
CA PHE A 357 6.87 5.92 -9.74
C PHE A 357 7.03 6.91 -8.59
N GLU A 358 7.95 7.86 -8.68
CA GLU A 358 8.13 8.93 -7.70
C GLU A 358 6.84 9.75 -7.54
N LEU A 359 6.27 10.27 -8.63
CA LEU A 359 5.02 11.02 -8.62
C LEU A 359 3.87 10.20 -8.05
N PHE A 360 3.78 8.94 -8.40
CA PHE A 360 2.76 8.03 -7.86
C PHE A 360 2.87 7.90 -6.34
N LEU A 361 4.07 7.67 -5.81
CA LEU A 361 4.28 7.52 -4.37
C LEU A 361 3.93 8.79 -3.60
N LEU A 362 4.35 9.95 -4.10
CA LEU A 362 3.99 11.24 -3.50
C LEU A 362 2.47 11.45 -3.52
N THR A 363 1.82 11.18 -4.66
CA THR A 363 0.35 11.27 -4.79
C THR A 363 -0.38 10.33 -3.84
N VAL A 364 0.14 9.11 -3.63
CA VAL A 364 -0.39 8.19 -2.62
C VAL A 364 -0.34 8.81 -1.22
N GLY A 365 0.77 9.45 -0.87
CA GLY A 365 0.91 10.19 0.40
C GLY A 365 -0.09 11.33 0.56
N TYR A 366 -0.43 12.04 -0.53
CA TYR A 366 -1.30 13.23 -0.50
C TYR A 366 -2.73 12.94 -0.05
N TRP A 367 -3.27 11.78 -0.37
CA TRP A 367 -4.61 11.42 0.07
C TRP A 367 -4.60 10.53 1.33
N LEU A 368 -3.58 9.70 1.51
CA LEU A 368 -3.49 8.82 2.67
C LEU A 368 -3.24 9.60 3.96
N ALA A 369 -2.38 10.59 3.95
CA ALA A 369 -2.06 11.36 5.15
C ALA A 369 -3.31 12.06 5.74
N PRO A 370 -4.12 12.80 4.97
CA PRO A 370 -5.39 13.33 5.45
C PRO A 370 -6.36 12.26 5.93
N TRP A 371 -6.51 11.15 5.18
CA TRP A 371 -7.42 10.08 5.54
C TRP A 371 -7.04 9.42 6.87
N VAL A 372 -5.75 9.12 7.06
CA VAL A 372 -5.21 8.57 8.32
C VAL A 372 -5.45 9.53 9.48
N ALA A 373 -5.15 10.81 9.29
CA ALA A 373 -5.33 11.83 10.32
C ALA A 373 -6.77 11.91 10.82
N ILE A 374 -7.73 11.88 9.88
CA ILE A 374 -9.17 11.88 10.21
C ILE A 374 -9.53 10.67 11.05
N LEU A 375 -9.10 9.46 10.66
CA LEU A 375 -9.41 8.24 11.39
C LEU A 375 -8.74 8.20 12.77
N VAL A 376 -7.50 8.67 12.87
CA VAL A 376 -6.79 8.82 14.15
C VAL A 376 -7.58 9.72 15.10
N VAL A 377 -7.97 10.90 14.64
CA VAL A 377 -8.72 11.87 15.44
C VAL A 377 -10.13 11.34 15.79
N ASP A 378 -10.84 10.72 14.82
CA ASP A 378 -12.15 10.11 15.08
C ASP A 378 -12.06 9.05 16.18
N ARG A 379 -11.06 8.18 16.11
CA ARG A 379 -10.87 7.11 17.10
C ARG A 379 -10.53 7.64 18.49
N VAL A 380 -9.74 8.71 18.57
CA VAL A 380 -9.41 9.37 19.84
C VAL A 380 -10.65 10.04 20.45
N LEU A 381 -11.42 10.75 19.62
CA LEU A 381 -12.63 11.45 20.08
C LEU A 381 -13.77 10.50 20.48
N ARG A 382 -13.85 9.33 19.81
CA ARG A 382 -14.83 8.29 20.11
C ARG A 382 -14.32 7.22 21.09
N LYS A 383 -13.22 7.49 21.80
CA LYS A 383 -12.65 6.52 22.74
C LYS A 383 -13.72 5.97 23.69
N GLY A 384 -13.84 4.63 23.74
CA GLY A 384 -14.83 3.93 24.57
C GLY A 384 -16.23 3.80 23.96
N GLN A 385 -16.52 4.45 22.83
CA GLN A 385 -17.80 4.28 22.13
C GLN A 385 -17.80 3.01 21.28
N ASP A 386 -18.97 2.38 21.18
CA ASP A 386 -19.21 1.33 20.20
C ASP A 386 -19.51 1.96 18.84
N ILE A 387 -18.65 1.68 17.86
CA ILE A 387 -18.80 2.19 16.49
C ILE A 387 -19.42 1.16 15.54
N ASP A 388 -19.76 -0.07 15.99
CA ASP A 388 -20.24 -1.12 15.10
C ASP A 388 -21.52 -0.70 14.36
N LYS A 389 -22.42 0.02 15.04
CA LYS A 389 -23.64 0.58 14.42
C LYS A 389 -23.35 1.64 13.37
N LEU A 390 -22.25 2.41 13.53
CA LEU A 390 -21.85 3.44 12.56
C LEU A 390 -21.27 2.85 11.29
N ILE A 391 -20.58 1.71 11.39
CA ILE A 391 -19.85 1.10 10.27
C ILE A 391 -20.68 0.04 9.54
N THR A 392 -21.58 -0.66 10.21
CA THR A 392 -22.41 -1.73 9.64
C THR A 392 -23.81 -1.26 9.23
N GLU A 393 -24.45 -0.41 10.03
CA GLU A 393 -25.75 0.20 9.74
C GLU A 393 -25.61 1.55 9.02
N GLY A 394 -24.58 1.74 8.24
CA GLY A 394 -24.10 3.00 7.70
C GLY A 394 -25.11 3.86 6.92
N ALA A 395 -26.26 3.30 6.53
CA ALA A 395 -27.35 4.07 5.91
C ALA A 395 -27.96 5.11 6.86
N LYS A 396 -27.82 4.92 8.17
CA LYS A 396 -28.34 5.82 9.22
C LYS A 396 -27.29 6.79 9.75
N HIS A 397 -26.01 6.59 9.42
CA HIS A 397 -24.93 7.46 9.87
C HIS A 397 -24.45 8.37 8.71
N SER A 398 -24.56 9.66 8.93
CA SER A 398 -24.06 10.70 8.04
C SER A 398 -23.02 11.53 8.79
N SER A 399 -21.87 11.71 8.21
CA SER A 399 -20.83 12.60 8.71
C SER A 399 -20.37 13.53 7.57
N ILE A 400 -20.37 14.80 7.84
CA ILE A 400 -19.88 15.82 6.87
C ILE A 400 -18.44 16.21 7.22
N GLY A 401 -18.02 15.98 8.47
CA GLY A 401 -16.69 16.36 8.95
C GLY A 401 -15.56 15.60 8.23
N GLY A 402 -15.70 14.29 8.05
CA GLY A 402 -14.71 13.48 7.34
C GLY A 402 -14.47 13.94 5.89
N PRO A 403 -15.51 13.98 5.05
CA PRO A 403 -15.38 14.44 3.66
C PRO A 403 -14.83 15.86 3.52
N ILE A 404 -15.30 16.82 4.33
CA ILE A 404 -14.80 18.20 4.28
C ILE A 404 -13.33 18.27 4.68
N ALA A 405 -12.97 17.67 5.82
CA ALA A 405 -11.59 17.64 6.27
C ALA A 405 -10.66 17.00 5.23
N PHE A 406 -11.10 15.92 4.61
CA PHE A 406 -10.34 15.21 3.58
C PHE A 406 -10.09 16.06 2.33
N VAL A 407 -11.15 16.60 1.74
CA VAL A 407 -11.05 17.37 0.49
C VAL A 407 -10.30 18.68 0.70
N VAL A 408 -10.65 19.43 1.74
CA VAL A 408 -10.02 20.73 1.99
C VAL A 408 -8.54 20.58 2.31
N SER A 409 -8.18 19.64 3.20
CA SER A 409 -6.77 19.47 3.55
C SER A 409 -5.93 18.96 2.37
N ALA A 410 -6.44 18.00 1.58
CA ALA A 410 -5.74 17.53 0.39
C ALA A 410 -5.58 18.65 -0.65
N ALA A 411 -6.65 19.36 -0.98
CA ALA A 411 -6.60 20.45 -1.96
C ALA A 411 -5.63 21.57 -1.54
N VAL A 412 -5.70 22.03 -0.29
CA VAL A 412 -4.84 23.12 0.20
C VAL A 412 -3.39 22.65 0.31
N SER A 413 -3.12 21.46 0.87
CA SER A 413 -1.75 20.99 1.00
C SER A 413 -1.08 20.74 -0.36
N ILE A 414 -1.80 20.19 -1.34
CA ILE A 414 -1.30 20.02 -2.71
C ILE A 414 -1.02 21.39 -3.35
N SER A 415 -1.96 22.33 -3.26
CA SER A 415 -1.78 23.66 -3.86
C SER A 415 -0.62 24.45 -3.28
N LEU A 416 -0.25 24.19 -2.02
CA LEU A 416 0.83 24.93 -1.35
C LEU A 416 2.19 24.22 -1.41
N PHE A 417 2.24 22.90 -1.32
CA PHE A 417 3.47 22.16 -1.01
C PHE A 417 3.81 21.00 -1.93
N ALA A 418 2.93 20.62 -2.87
CA ALA A 418 3.24 19.51 -3.76
C ALA A 418 4.36 19.86 -4.73
N LYS A 419 5.15 18.83 -5.06
CA LYS A 419 6.26 18.93 -5.99
C LYS A 419 6.20 17.76 -6.99
N ALA A 420 6.18 18.07 -8.27
CA ALA A 420 6.32 17.11 -9.35
C ALA A 420 7.34 17.62 -10.37
N GLU A 421 8.41 16.89 -10.55
CA GLU A 421 9.48 17.21 -11.50
C GLU A 421 9.66 16.06 -12.49
N MET A 422 8.79 16.03 -13.51
CA MET A 422 8.92 15.11 -14.63
C MET A 422 9.54 15.83 -15.84
N PRO A 423 10.23 15.14 -16.74
CA PRO A 423 10.78 15.76 -17.94
C PRO A 423 9.76 16.55 -18.77
N THR A 424 8.50 16.10 -18.77
CA THR A 424 7.41 16.67 -19.57
C THR A 424 6.40 17.48 -18.78
N VAL A 425 6.36 17.33 -17.45
CA VAL A 425 5.38 17.99 -16.57
C VAL A 425 6.09 18.45 -15.30
N GLN A 426 6.02 19.75 -15.04
CA GLN A 426 6.51 20.33 -13.80
C GLN A 426 5.36 21.01 -13.07
N PHE A 427 5.21 20.69 -11.79
CA PHE A 427 4.22 21.32 -10.92
C PHE A 427 4.85 21.63 -9.56
N TYR A 428 4.66 22.86 -9.13
CA TYR A 428 5.11 23.34 -7.82
C TYR A 428 3.96 24.03 -7.10
N GLY A 429 3.72 23.65 -5.87
CA GLY A 429 2.81 24.36 -4.99
C GLY A 429 3.31 25.77 -4.70
N ALA A 430 2.42 26.65 -4.27
CA ALA A 430 2.70 28.07 -4.10
C ALA A 430 3.84 28.39 -3.10
N LEU A 431 4.15 27.47 -2.18
CA LEU A 431 5.20 27.61 -1.17
C LEU A 431 6.38 26.67 -1.42
N THR A 432 6.45 26.04 -2.59
CA THR A 432 7.56 25.18 -3.00
C THR A 432 8.11 25.67 -4.35
N GLY A 433 9.16 25.05 -4.84
CA GLY A 433 9.82 25.41 -6.09
C GLY A 433 10.76 24.31 -6.58
N PRO A 434 11.48 24.54 -7.70
CA PRO A 434 12.40 23.57 -8.25
C PRO A 434 13.63 23.34 -7.36
N GLY A 435 14.25 22.18 -7.51
CA GLY A 435 15.52 21.84 -6.90
C GLY A 435 15.42 21.09 -5.57
N ALA A 436 16.54 20.53 -5.18
CA ALA A 436 16.63 19.64 -3.99
C ALA A 436 16.50 20.37 -2.64
N ASP A 437 16.61 21.69 -2.62
CA ASP A 437 16.45 22.51 -1.41
C ASP A 437 14.98 22.67 -1.04
N ASN A 438 14.07 22.57 -2.03
CA ASN A 438 12.63 22.63 -1.86
C ASN A 438 12.05 21.19 -1.82
N GLY A 439 11.48 20.81 -0.68
CA GLY A 439 10.90 19.50 -0.45
C GLY A 439 9.44 19.40 -0.81
N ASP A 440 8.91 18.18 -0.67
CA ASP A 440 7.48 17.92 -0.67
C ASP A 440 6.98 17.77 0.77
N TRP A 441 6.20 18.74 1.22
CA TRP A 441 5.63 18.78 2.57
C TRP A 441 4.13 18.47 2.58
N THR A 442 3.58 18.05 1.44
CA THR A 442 2.13 17.87 1.23
C THR A 442 1.52 16.85 2.17
N ALA A 443 2.16 15.70 2.34
CA ALA A 443 1.64 14.65 3.24
C ALA A 443 1.61 15.12 4.70
N LEU A 444 2.67 15.77 5.17
CA LEU A 444 2.75 16.29 6.54
C LEU A 444 1.70 17.38 6.81
N THR A 445 1.64 18.37 5.93
CA THR A 445 0.69 19.49 6.08
C THR A 445 -0.74 19.02 5.90
N GLY A 446 -1.00 18.12 4.96
CA GLY A 446 -2.30 17.49 4.77
C GLY A 446 -2.77 16.71 5.99
N PHE A 447 -1.88 15.98 6.64
CA PHE A 447 -2.17 15.27 7.90
C PHE A 447 -2.57 16.26 9.01
N ILE A 448 -1.76 17.30 9.26
CA ILE A 448 -1.99 18.28 10.32
C ILE A 448 -3.31 19.03 10.09
N MET A 449 -3.53 19.50 8.86
CA MET A 449 -4.75 20.22 8.49
C MET A 449 -6.00 19.35 8.63
N ALA A 450 -5.95 18.11 8.14
CA ALA A 450 -7.08 17.19 8.24
C ALA A 450 -7.43 16.87 9.69
N ALA A 451 -6.41 16.64 10.53
CA ALA A 451 -6.60 16.42 11.97
C ALA A 451 -7.31 17.60 12.62
N PHE A 452 -6.83 18.82 12.35
CA PHE A 452 -7.39 20.05 12.92
C PHE A 452 -8.83 20.30 12.43
N ILE A 453 -9.06 20.27 11.12
CA ILE A 453 -10.37 20.54 10.51
C ILE A 453 -11.40 19.51 11.03
N TYR A 454 -11.04 18.22 11.03
CA TYR A 454 -11.93 17.17 11.53
C TYR A 454 -12.24 17.35 13.01
N PHE A 455 -11.24 17.64 13.84
CA PHE A 455 -11.42 17.90 15.27
C PHE A 455 -12.41 19.05 15.51
N VAL A 456 -12.24 20.18 14.83
CA VAL A 456 -13.11 21.35 14.98
C VAL A 456 -14.54 21.01 14.57
N ILE A 457 -14.74 20.43 13.39
CA ILE A 457 -16.09 20.08 12.91
C ILE A 457 -16.74 19.06 13.86
N TYR A 458 -16.01 18.05 14.31
CA TYR A 458 -16.54 17.05 15.26
C TYR A 458 -17.01 17.71 16.56
N LYS A 459 -16.22 18.63 17.13
CA LYS A 459 -16.58 19.35 18.37
C LYS A 459 -17.79 20.27 18.20
N VAL A 460 -17.92 20.91 17.04
CA VAL A 460 -19.06 21.79 16.74
C VAL A 460 -20.35 20.99 16.52
N THR A 461 -20.27 19.90 15.76
CA THR A 461 -21.46 19.10 15.40
C THR A 461 -21.93 18.15 16.49
N ASN A 462 -21.07 17.76 17.44
CA ASN A 462 -21.37 16.86 18.54
C ASN A 462 -21.36 17.58 19.91
N LYS A 463 -21.57 18.89 19.94
CA LYS A 463 -21.88 19.61 21.20
C LYS A 463 -23.21 19.07 21.74
N LYS A 464 -23.17 18.27 22.80
CA LYS A 464 -24.29 17.97 23.66
C LYS A 464 -24.32 19.00 24.79
#